data_895ea1f78377bd8fd84b34096f933ed1
#
_entry.id   895ea1f78377bd8fd84b34096f933ed1
#
_cell.length_a   1.000
_cell.length_b   1.000
_cell.length_c   1.000
_cell.angle_alpha   90.00
_cell.angle_beta   90.00
_cell.angle_gamma   90.00
#
_symmetry.space_group_name_H-M   'P 1'
#
loop_
_entity.id
_entity.type
_entity.pdbx_description
1 polymer ?
#
loop_
_entity_poly.entity_id
_entity_poly.type
_entity_poly.pdbx_seq_one_letter_code
_entity_poly.pdbx_strand_id
1 'polypeptide(L)'
;MNRKFQEKDLVLATHNFGKIEEFKHLFGKVNFNITDIGQYSGKTPEETGGSFWENSLIKAREATKLTGLVSLADDSGLCVDILNGAPGIYSADWSIKSNGSRDFKFATDKLVREIKKNNFVKPCTGYFICSLILYWPDNHFEKFEGKIYGEIIWPGRGEKGHGYDPVFLPNGYEETFGQMDRWKKNRISHRGLAVNNLLDSCF
;
A
#
# COMPACT_ATOMS: atom_id res chain seq x y z
N MET A 1 20.78 -14.69 -2.77
CA MET A 1 20.57 -13.70 -3.84
C MET A 1 19.12 -13.80 -4.25
N ASN A 2 18.45 -12.67 -4.43
CA ASN A 2 17.07 -12.65 -4.91
C ASN A 2 17.02 -13.10 -6.37
N ARG A 3 15.91 -13.74 -6.77
CA ARG A 3 15.68 -14.16 -8.15
C ARG A 3 15.50 -12.95 -9.04
N LYS A 4 16.23 -12.89 -10.16
CA LYS A 4 16.05 -11.84 -11.17
C LYS A 4 14.80 -12.10 -12.01
N PHE A 5 14.06 -11.03 -12.28
CA PHE A 5 12.91 -11.04 -13.19
C PHE A 5 13.41 -11.06 -14.64
N GLN A 6 13.07 -12.10 -15.39
CA GLN A 6 13.50 -12.31 -16.78
C GLN A 6 12.30 -12.48 -17.74
N GLU A 7 11.11 -12.38 -17.19
CA GLU A 7 9.86 -12.58 -17.89
C GLU A 7 9.48 -11.32 -18.71
N LYS A 8 8.59 -11.51 -19.69
CA LYS A 8 8.10 -10.43 -20.56
C LYS A 8 6.85 -9.74 -20.02
N ASP A 9 6.15 -10.41 -19.12
CA ASP A 9 4.84 -9.97 -18.63
C ASP A 9 4.79 -10.04 -17.11
N LEU A 10 4.30 -8.96 -16.50
CA LEU A 10 4.05 -8.82 -15.06
C LEU A 10 2.59 -8.46 -14.82
N VAL A 11 1.92 -9.20 -13.95
CA VAL A 11 0.54 -8.91 -13.54
C VAL A 11 0.53 -8.18 -12.21
N LEU A 12 -0.07 -7.00 -12.15
CA LEU A 12 -0.39 -6.32 -10.90
C LEU A 12 -1.63 -6.95 -10.28
N ALA A 13 -1.50 -7.62 -9.15
CA ALA A 13 -2.57 -8.33 -8.47
C ALA A 13 -3.42 -7.37 -7.60
N THR A 14 -3.96 -6.34 -8.22
CA THR A 14 -4.81 -5.34 -7.57
C THR A 14 -5.87 -4.79 -8.53
N HIS A 15 -7.08 -4.54 -8.00
CA HIS A 15 -8.16 -3.83 -8.70
C HIS A 15 -8.21 -2.34 -8.33
N ASN A 16 -7.33 -1.88 -7.45
CA ASN A 16 -7.27 -0.48 -7.04
C ASN A 16 -6.57 0.35 -8.12
N PHE A 17 -7.35 1.12 -8.88
CA PHE A 17 -6.85 1.97 -9.95
C PHE A 17 -5.74 2.94 -9.49
N GLY A 18 -5.89 3.52 -8.30
CA GLY A 18 -4.87 4.42 -7.75
C GLY A 18 -3.52 3.72 -7.55
N LYS A 19 -3.53 2.47 -7.05
CA LYS A 19 -2.33 1.66 -6.89
C LYS A 19 -1.72 1.27 -8.25
N ILE A 20 -2.55 0.87 -9.23
CA ILE A 20 -2.09 0.53 -10.58
C ILE A 20 -1.32 1.71 -11.19
N GLU A 21 -1.89 2.90 -11.11
CA GLU A 21 -1.25 4.11 -11.61
C GLU A 21 0.05 4.48 -10.86
N GLU A 22 0.07 4.28 -9.53
CA GLU A 22 1.30 4.48 -8.75
C GLU A 22 2.39 3.48 -9.17
N PHE A 23 2.07 2.19 -9.34
CA PHE A 23 3.02 1.18 -9.81
C PHE A 23 3.55 1.47 -11.20
N LYS A 24 2.69 1.76 -12.17
CA LYS A 24 3.09 2.12 -13.53
C LYS A 24 4.06 3.31 -13.54
N HIS A 25 3.79 4.29 -12.68
CA HIS A 25 4.65 5.44 -12.53
C HIS A 25 6.00 5.10 -11.88
N LEU A 26 6.00 4.29 -10.80
CA LEU A 26 7.20 3.89 -10.07
C LEU A 26 8.12 2.98 -10.91
N PHE A 27 7.56 2.06 -11.68
CA PHE A 27 8.31 1.25 -12.62
C PHE A 27 8.92 2.08 -13.76
N GLY A 28 8.29 3.20 -14.16
CA GLY A 28 8.77 4.03 -15.24
C GLY A 28 8.84 3.30 -16.58
N LYS A 29 9.95 3.46 -17.31
CA LYS A 29 10.19 2.75 -18.58
C LYS A 29 10.89 1.41 -18.29
N VAL A 30 10.13 0.33 -18.37
CA VAL A 30 10.63 -1.04 -18.24
C VAL A 30 10.53 -1.78 -19.58
N ASN A 31 11.32 -2.83 -19.75
CA ASN A 31 11.37 -3.64 -20.98
C ASN A 31 10.43 -4.85 -20.93
N PHE A 32 9.34 -4.78 -20.15
CA PHE A 32 8.33 -5.80 -20.02
C PHE A 32 6.93 -5.18 -19.94
N ASN A 33 5.92 -5.98 -20.24
CA ASN A 33 4.53 -5.55 -20.20
C ASN A 33 3.98 -5.58 -18.77
N ILE A 34 3.25 -4.55 -18.38
CA ILE A 34 2.54 -4.51 -17.11
C ILE A 34 1.04 -4.52 -17.39
N THR A 35 0.37 -5.57 -16.93
CA THR A 35 -1.09 -5.69 -16.93
C THR A 35 -1.62 -5.69 -15.52
N ASP A 36 -2.92 -5.54 -15.34
CA ASP A 36 -3.57 -5.67 -14.03
C ASP A 36 -4.54 -6.85 -14.02
N ILE A 37 -4.81 -7.38 -12.82
CA ILE A 37 -5.65 -8.56 -12.65
C ILE A 37 -7.09 -8.34 -13.11
N GLY A 38 -7.54 -7.09 -13.20
CA GLY A 38 -8.88 -6.74 -13.70
C GLY A 38 -9.11 -7.17 -15.16
N GLN A 39 -8.04 -7.34 -15.95
CA GLN A 39 -8.12 -7.85 -17.32
C GLN A 39 -8.42 -9.35 -17.37
N TYR A 40 -8.19 -10.08 -16.28
CA TYR A 40 -8.36 -11.53 -16.19
C TYR A 40 -9.54 -11.93 -15.30
N SER A 41 -9.82 -11.18 -14.24
CA SER A 41 -10.91 -11.46 -13.30
C SER A 41 -11.38 -10.20 -12.58
N GLY A 42 -12.69 -10.09 -12.36
CA GLY A 42 -13.28 -9.08 -11.47
C GLY A 42 -13.29 -9.47 -10.00
N LYS A 43 -12.80 -10.67 -9.64
CA LYS A 43 -12.82 -11.16 -8.25
C LYS A 43 -11.52 -10.81 -7.53
N THR A 44 -11.66 -10.31 -6.31
CA THR A 44 -10.55 -10.11 -5.37
C THR A 44 -10.55 -11.27 -4.38
N PRO A 45 -9.40 -11.94 -4.13
CA PRO A 45 -9.31 -12.94 -3.10
C PRO A 45 -9.56 -12.33 -1.71
N GLU A 46 -10.11 -13.13 -0.80
CA GLU A 46 -10.28 -12.73 0.59
C GLU A 46 -8.91 -12.62 1.28
N GLU A 47 -8.67 -11.51 1.94
CA GLU A 47 -7.44 -11.24 2.68
C GLU A 47 -7.57 -11.80 4.11
N THR A 48 -7.19 -13.06 4.28
CA THR A 48 -7.29 -13.80 5.57
C THR A 48 -5.99 -13.84 6.35
N GLY A 49 -4.95 -13.18 5.87
CA GLY A 49 -3.64 -13.12 6.52
C GLY A 49 -3.65 -12.25 7.77
N GLY A 50 -2.80 -12.59 8.74
CA GLY A 50 -2.59 -11.83 9.97
C GLY A 50 -1.57 -10.68 9.83
N SER A 51 -1.01 -10.49 8.65
CA SER A 51 0.02 -9.47 8.35
C SER A 51 -0.09 -8.96 6.92
N PHE A 52 0.51 -7.80 6.65
CA PHE A 52 0.55 -7.21 5.31
C PHE A 52 1.20 -8.14 4.28
N TRP A 53 2.29 -8.82 4.63
CA TRP A 53 2.97 -9.72 3.69
C TRP A 53 2.16 -10.98 3.38
N GLU A 54 1.42 -11.52 4.36
CA GLU A 54 0.56 -12.68 4.13
C GLU A 54 -0.61 -12.34 3.21
N ASN A 55 -1.24 -11.16 3.39
CA ASN A 55 -2.28 -10.68 2.48
C ASN A 55 -1.73 -10.44 1.07
N SER A 56 -0.53 -9.87 0.94
CA SER A 56 0.12 -9.71 -0.36
C SER A 56 0.42 -11.07 -1.00
N LEU A 57 0.88 -12.05 -0.20
CA LEU A 57 1.17 -13.40 -0.70
C LEU A 57 -0.09 -14.10 -1.22
N ILE A 58 -1.20 -13.99 -0.49
CA ILE A 58 -2.50 -14.54 -0.93
C ILE A 58 -2.88 -13.96 -2.30
N LYS A 59 -2.84 -12.62 -2.44
CA LYS A 59 -3.17 -11.95 -3.70
C LYS A 59 -2.26 -12.34 -4.85
N ALA A 60 -0.94 -12.34 -4.63
CA ALA A 60 0.04 -12.67 -5.65
C ALA A 60 -0.13 -14.12 -6.13
N ARG A 61 -0.22 -15.05 -5.19
CA ARG A 61 -0.40 -16.47 -5.49
C ARG A 61 -1.68 -16.75 -6.31
N GLU A 62 -2.81 -16.17 -5.91
CA GLU A 62 -4.07 -16.36 -6.63
C GLU A 62 -4.03 -15.71 -8.03
N ALA A 63 -3.39 -14.55 -8.18
CA ALA A 63 -3.19 -13.93 -9.49
C ALA A 63 -2.31 -14.79 -10.41
N THR A 64 -1.18 -15.29 -9.89
CA THR A 64 -0.31 -16.20 -10.66
C THR A 64 -1.01 -17.50 -11.02
N LYS A 65 -1.75 -18.09 -10.10
CA LYS A 65 -2.55 -19.31 -10.36
C LYS A 65 -3.59 -19.09 -11.46
N LEU A 66 -4.21 -17.93 -11.48
CA LEU A 66 -5.23 -17.57 -12.49
C LEU A 66 -4.62 -17.31 -13.86
N THR A 67 -3.48 -16.63 -13.91
CA THR A 67 -2.92 -16.11 -15.18
C THR A 67 -1.82 -16.97 -15.75
N GLY A 68 -1.16 -17.79 -14.92
CA GLY A 68 0.08 -18.51 -15.29
C GLY A 68 1.30 -17.59 -15.40
N LEU A 69 1.18 -16.31 -15.07
CA LEU A 69 2.23 -15.29 -15.19
C LEU A 69 2.81 -14.92 -13.82
N VAL A 70 3.99 -14.30 -13.82
CA VAL A 70 4.53 -13.67 -12.62
C VAL A 70 3.62 -12.54 -12.19
N SER A 71 3.32 -12.45 -10.90
CA SER A 71 2.47 -11.41 -10.38
C SER A 71 3.12 -10.64 -9.22
N LEU A 72 2.78 -9.37 -9.13
CA LEU A 72 3.15 -8.46 -8.06
C LEU A 72 1.89 -8.03 -7.30
N ALA A 73 1.86 -8.32 -6.00
CA ALA A 73 0.82 -7.82 -5.11
C ALA A 73 1.40 -6.90 -4.05
N ASP A 74 0.59 -5.96 -3.59
CA ASP A 74 0.87 -5.17 -2.40
C ASP A 74 -0.26 -5.30 -1.37
N ASP A 75 0.12 -5.26 -0.10
CA ASP A 75 -0.77 -4.84 0.96
C ASP A 75 -0.13 -3.70 1.74
N SER A 76 -0.92 -2.71 2.13
CA SER A 76 -0.41 -1.48 2.67
C SER A 76 -1.42 -0.81 3.60
N GLY A 77 -0.92 -0.14 4.62
CA GLY A 77 -1.78 0.54 5.57
C GLY A 77 -1.04 1.53 6.44
N LEU A 78 -1.82 2.24 7.24
CA LEU A 78 -1.36 3.14 8.28
C LEU A 78 -1.32 2.40 9.61
N CYS A 79 -0.19 2.47 10.31
CA CYS A 79 -0.03 1.97 11.67
C CYS A 79 0.21 3.15 12.62
N VAL A 80 -0.57 3.29 13.68
CA VAL A 80 -0.48 4.38 14.65
C VAL A 80 -0.04 3.84 16.00
N ASP A 81 1.04 4.39 16.56
CA ASP A 81 1.71 3.82 17.73
C ASP A 81 0.81 3.77 18.97
N ILE A 82 0.10 4.86 19.27
CA ILE A 82 -0.81 4.92 20.42
C ILE A 82 -2.01 3.97 20.30
N LEU A 83 -2.29 3.47 19.09
CA LEU A 83 -3.35 2.49 18.81
C LEU A 83 -2.78 1.06 18.66
N ASN A 84 -1.58 0.80 19.16
CA ASN A 84 -0.89 -0.49 19.01
C ASN A 84 -0.82 -0.98 17.55
N GLY A 85 -0.59 -0.06 16.62
CA GLY A 85 -0.49 -0.33 15.19
C GLY A 85 -1.83 -0.33 14.43
N ALA A 86 -2.97 -0.14 15.10
CA ALA A 86 -4.23 0.03 14.37
C ALA A 86 -4.24 1.38 13.59
N PRO A 87 -4.95 1.46 12.44
CA PRO A 87 -5.79 0.44 11.80
C PRO A 87 -5.01 -0.72 11.18
N GLY A 88 -3.71 -0.58 10.86
CA GLY A 88 -2.87 -1.65 10.34
C GLY A 88 -3.45 -2.29 9.07
N ILE A 89 -3.50 -3.62 9.02
CA ILE A 89 -4.07 -4.38 7.89
C ILE A 89 -5.54 -4.04 7.60
N TYR A 90 -6.26 -3.48 8.57
CA TYR A 90 -7.65 -3.04 8.44
C TYR A 90 -7.80 -1.59 7.96
N SER A 91 -6.73 -0.98 7.43
CA SER A 91 -6.74 0.43 7.00
C SER A 91 -7.85 0.73 5.99
N ALA A 92 -8.07 -0.16 5.03
CA ALA A 92 -9.13 -0.03 4.04
C ALA A 92 -10.53 -0.29 4.65
N ASP A 93 -10.64 -1.23 5.58
CA ASP A 93 -11.91 -1.61 6.20
C ASP A 93 -12.47 -0.50 7.10
N TRP A 94 -11.57 0.29 7.70
CA TRP A 94 -12.01 1.45 8.48
C TRP A 94 -12.75 2.50 7.66
N SER A 95 -12.61 2.48 6.34
CA SER A 95 -13.35 3.36 5.43
C SER A 95 -14.76 2.85 5.08
N ILE A 96 -15.10 1.61 5.46
CA ILE A 96 -16.40 1.02 5.12
C ILE A 96 -17.46 1.53 6.09
N LYS A 97 -18.48 2.19 5.56
CA LYS A 97 -19.67 2.63 6.30
C LYS A 97 -20.67 1.48 6.48
N SER A 98 -21.63 1.67 7.36
CA SER A 98 -22.72 0.70 7.63
C SER A 98 -23.54 0.32 6.38
N ASN A 99 -23.58 1.17 5.36
CA ASN A 99 -24.23 0.91 4.09
C ASN A 99 -23.32 0.21 3.05
N GLY A 100 -22.09 -0.20 3.44
CA GLY A 100 -21.11 -0.85 2.59
C GLY A 100 -20.30 0.10 1.68
N SER A 101 -20.60 1.40 1.65
CA SER A 101 -19.80 2.36 0.88
C SER A 101 -18.48 2.68 1.54
N ARG A 102 -17.45 2.97 0.74
CA ARG A 102 -16.14 3.41 1.22
C ARG A 102 -16.06 4.95 1.30
N ASP A 103 -15.57 5.44 2.44
CA ASP A 103 -15.36 6.87 2.68
C ASP A 103 -14.15 7.08 3.59
N PHE A 104 -13.07 7.59 3.03
CA PHE A 104 -11.83 7.82 3.80
C PHE A 104 -11.92 9.01 4.74
N LYS A 105 -12.83 9.96 4.52
CA LYS A 105 -13.12 10.98 5.53
C LYS A 105 -13.71 10.34 6.79
N PHE A 106 -14.62 9.39 6.62
CA PHE A 106 -15.14 8.60 7.74
C PHE A 106 -14.03 7.83 8.48
N ALA A 107 -13.07 7.23 7.73
CA ALA A 107 -11.92 6.54 8.31
C ALA A 107 -11.01 7.46 9.11
N THR A 108 -10.70 8.66 8.58
CA THR A 108 -9.88 9.65 9.30
C THR A 108 -10.57 10.20 10.52
N ASP A 109 -11.87 10.47 10.47
CA ASP A 109 -12.67 10.90 11.63
C ASP A 109 -12.71 9.77 12.70
N LYS A 110 -12.83 8.50 12.29
CA LYS A 110 -12.73 7.34 13.19
C LYS A 110 -11.35 7.28 13.84
N LEU A 111 -10.29 7.41 13.05
CA LEU A 111 -8.90 7.40 13.54
C LEU A 111 -8.69 8.44 14.64
N VAL A 112 -9.08 9.67 14.38
CA VAL A 112 -8.95 10.78 15.36
C VAL A 112 -9.75 10.50 16.63
N ARG A 113 -10.97 9.95 16.53
CA ARG A 113 -11.77 9.56 17.71
C ARG A 113 -11.06 8.48 18.54
N GLU A 114 -10.51 7.46 17.90
CA GLU A 114 -9.81 6.38 18.62
C GLU A 114 -8.52 6.92 19.28
N ILE A 115 -7.74 7.77 18.61
CA ILE A 115 -6.56 8.41 19.20
C ILE A 115 -6.96 9.21 20.45
N LYS A 116 -8.01 10.02 20.38
CA LYS A 116 -8.47 10.85 21.52
C LYS A 116 -8.92 10.03 22.73
N LYS A 117 -9.43 8.82 22.56
CA LYS A 117 -9.80 7.93 23.66
C LYS A 117 -8.61 7.40 24.46
N ASN A 118 -7.41 7.42 23.89
CA ASN A 118 -6.20 6.85 24.47
C ASN A 118 -5.30 7.86 25.20
N ASN A 119 -5.88 8.88 25.86
CA ASN A 119 -5.15 9.90 26.62
C ASN A 119 -3.98 10.52 25.85
N PHE A 120 -4.23 10.84 24.61
CA PHE A 120 -3.24 11.28 23.65
C PHE A 120 -2.47 12.54 24.09
N VAL A 121 -1.14 12.47 23.98
CA VAL A 121 -0.22 13.61 24.10
C VAL A 121 0.54 13.75 22.77
N LYS A 122 0.64 14.99 22.25
CA LYS A 122 1.39 15.27 21.02
C LYS A 122 2.89 15.01 21.21
N PRO A 123 3.60 14.57 20.16
CA PRO A 123 3.14 14.21 18.82
C PRO A 123 2.47 12.82 18.77
N CYS A 124 1.53 12.64 17.84
CA CYS A 124 0.93 11.34 17.54
C CYS A 124 1.71 10.65 16.44
N THR A 125 2.58 9.72 16.78
CA THR A 125 3.45 9.06 15.83
C THR A 125 2.83 7.82 15.20
N GLY A 126 3.32 7.47 14.01
CA GLY A 126 2.91 6.30 13.26
C GLY A 126 3.72 6.14 11.99
N TYR A 127 3.36 5.17 11.19
CA TYR A 127 4.03 4.93 9.92
C TYR A 127 3.06 4.35 8.88
N PHE A 128 3.32 4.66 7.63
CA PHE A 128 2.79 3.86 6.53
C PHE A 128 3.72 2.72 6.20
N ILE A 129 3.15 1.57 5.86
CA ILE A 129 3.87 0.37 5.42
C ILE A 129 3.29 -0.12 4.10
N CYS A 130 4.15 -0.61 3.22
CA CYS A 130 3.79 -1.38 2.04
C CYS A 130 4.62 -2.66 2.02
N SER A 131 3.96 -3.79 1.96
CA SER A 131 4.58 -5.09 1.74
C SER A 131 4.27 -5.55 0.33
N LEU A 132 5.33 -5.88 -0.45
CA LEU A 132 5.24 -6.37 -1.81
C LEU A 132 5.62 -7.85 -1.85
N ILE A 133 4.90 -8.61 -2.65
CA ILE A 133 5.27 -10.00 -3.02
C ILE A 133 5.33 -10.09 -4.55
N LEU A 134 6.50 -10.42 -5.07
CA LEU A 134 6.69 -10.86 -6.45
C LEU A 134 6.66 -12.38 -6.46
N TYR A 135 5.71 -12.97 -7.18
CA TYR A 135 5.41 -14.41 -7.13
C TYR A 135 5.47 -15.05 -8.51
N TRP A 136 6.18 -16.19 -8.63
CA TRP A 136 6.37 -16.94 -9.87
C TRP A 136 5.50 -18.19 -9.94
N PRO A 137 5.23 -18.71 -11.15
CA PRO A 137 4.43 -19.94 -11.34
C PRO A 137 4.99 -21.21 -10.69
N ASP A 138 6.29 -21.25 -10.39
CA ASP A 138 6.96 -22.35 -9.70
C ASP A 138 6.85 -22.28 -8.16
N ASN A 139 6.00 -21.41 -7.64
CA ASN A 139 5.79 -21.10 -6.23
C ASN A 139 6.96 -20.37 -5.52
N HIS A 140 7.98 -19.96 -6.27
CA HIS A 140 8.99 -19.06 -5.71
C HIS A 140 8.39 -17.66 -5.49
N PHE A 141 8.82 -16.98 -4.44
CA PHE A 141 8.45 -15.58 -4.23
C PHE A 141 9.57 -14.80 -3.57
N GLU A 142 9.58 -13.50 -3.83
CA GLU A 142 10.43 -12.52 -3.18
C GLU A 142 9.57 -11.50 -2.44
N LYS A 143 10.02 -11.11 -1.24
CA LYS A 143 9.32 -10.16 -0.38
C LYS A 143 10.10 -8.86 -0.24
N PHE A 144 9.41 -7.74 -0.42
CA PHE A 144 9.98 -6.40 -0.23
C PHE A 144 9.06 -5.57 0.66
N GLU A 145 9.65 -4.69 1.44
CA GLU A 145 8.91 -3.83 2.34
C GLU A 145 9.46 -2.41 2.29
N GLY A 146 8.57 -1.44 2.39
CA GLY A 146 8.91 -0.04 2.59
C GLY A 146 8.08 0.55 3.70
N LYS A 147 8.73 1.36 4.57
CA LYS A 147 8.08 2.10 5.65
C LYS A 147 8.46 3.56 5.59
N ILE A 148 7.53 4.43 5.90
CA ILE A 148 7.75 5.85 6.12
C ILE A 148 7.13 6.27 7.44
N TYR A 149 7.94 6.80 8.34
CA TYR A 149 7.51 7.27 9.65
C TYR A 149 7.06 8.72 9.59
N GLY A 150 6.15 9.10 10.47
CA GLY A 150 5.60 10.45 10.52
C GLY A 150 4.66 10.66 11.69
N GLU A 151 3.94 11.77 11.62
CA GLU A 151 2.96 12.18 12.62
C GLU A 151 1.55 12.15 12.03
N ILE A 152 0.57 11.80 12.87
CA ILE A 152 -0.83 11.95 12.56
C ILE A 152 -1.27 13.34 13.02
N ILE A 153 -1.69 14.15 12.07
CA ILE A 153 -2.15 15.51 12.34
C ILE A 153 -3.65 15.67 12.08
N TRP A 154 -4.28 16.53 12.84
CA TRP A 154 -5.66 16.97 12.56
C TRP A 154 -5.87 18.42 12.97
N PRO A 155 -6.66 19.19 12.21
CA PRO A 155 -7.32 18.76 10.96
C PRO A 155 -6.31 18.33 9.90
N GLY A 156 -6.75 17.45 9.01
CA GLY A 156 -5.94 17.02 7.86
C GLY A 156 -5.72 18.17 6.88
N ARG A 157 -4.63 18.10 6.09
CA ARG A 157 -4.25 19.14 5.12
C ARG A 157 -4.08 18.54 3.73
N GLY A 158 -4.58 19.26 2.71
CA GLY A 158 -4.50 18.86 1.30
C GLY A 158 -5.60 17.90 0.87
N GLU A 159 -5.78 17.82 -0.45
CA GLU A 159 -6.83 17.02 -1.10
C GLU A 159 -6.26 16.03 -2.11
N LYS A 160 -4.92 15.96 -2.21
CA LYS A 160 -4.22 15.03 -3.08
C LYS A 160 -4.04 13.68 -2.40
N GLY A 161 -3.70 12.67 -3.21
CA GLY A 161 -3.41 11.33 -2.69
C GLY A 161 -4.66 10.50 -2.38
N HIS A 162 -4.52 9.54 -1.49
CA HIS A 162 -5.57 8.58 -1.15
C HIS A 162 -5.60 8.28 0.35
N GLY A 163 -6.77 7.93 0.84
CA GLY A 163 -6.92 7.36 2.17
C GLY A 163 -6.57 8.34 3.28
N TYR A 164 -5.56 7.99 4.07
CA TYR A 164 -5.10 8.76 5.22
C TYR A 164 -4.04 9.82 4.87
N ASP A 165 -3.73 10.04 3.59
CA ASP A 165 -2.71 11.00 3.14
C ASP A 165 -2.89 12.42 3.71
N PRO A 166 -4.11 12.98 3.83
CA PRO A 166 -4.30 14.32 4.39
C PRO A 166 -3.92 14.44 5.87
N VAL A 167 -3.96 13.35 6.63
CA VAL A 167 -3.65 13.35 8.07
C VAL A 167 -2.26 12.84 8.39
N PHE A 168 -1.45 12.46 7.39
CA PHE A 168 -0.11 11.94 7.60
C PHE A 168 0.95 12.97 7.19
N LEU A 169 1.75 13.41 8.16
CA LEU A 169 2.90 14.30 7.98
C LEU A 169 4.19 13.47 8.09
N PRO A 170 4.89 13.20 6.98
CA PRO A 170 6.13 12.43 7.03
C PRO A 170 7.23 13.16 7.81
N ASN A 171 8.06 12.43 8.55
CA ASN A 171 9.19 12.99 9.26
C ASN A 171 10.15 13.74 8.32
N GLY A 172 10.56 14.95 8.73
CA GLY A 172 11.45 15.79 7.94
C GLY A 172 10.75 16.60 6.84
N TYR A 173 9.41 16.61 6.79
CA TYR A 173 8.63 17.38 5.83
C TYR A 173 7.63 18.28 6.56
N GLU A 174 7.27 19.39 5.89
CA GLU A 174 6.25 20.33 6.39
C GLU A 174 4.87 20.11 5.72
N GLU A 175 4.85 19.33 4.62
CA GLU A 175 3.67 18.97 3.86
C GLU A 175 3.20 17.56 4.19
N THR A 176 1.89 17.39 4.35
CA THR A 176 1.28 16.05 4.42
C THR A 176 1.34 15.37 3.06
N PHE A 177 1.15 14.06 3.04
CA PHE A 177 0.98 13.35 1.76
C PHE A 177 -0.21 13.87 0.96
N GLY A 178 -1.24 14.41 1.62
CA GLY A 178 -2.38 15.06 0.97
C GLY A 178 -2.07 16.40 0.30
N GLN A 179 -0.96 17.04 0.66
CA GLN A 179 -0.49 18.30 0.05
C GLN A 179 0.53 18.07 -1.05
N MET A 180 1.34 16.99 -0.93
CA MET A 180 2.41 16.70 -1.87
C MET A 180 1.88 16.40 -3.26
N ASP A 181 2.65 16.80 -4.29
CA ASP A 181 2.43 16.27 -5.62
C ASP A 181 2.79 14.78 -5.71
N ARG A 182 2.25 14.11 -6.74
CA ARG A 182 2.43 12.67 -6.92
C ARG A 182 3.91 12.25 -7.03
N TRP A 183 4.74 13.07 -7.69
CA TRP A 183 6.15 12.77 -7.89
C TRP A 183 6.93 12.81 -6.59
N LYS A 184 6.72 13.88 -5.81
CA LYS A 184 7.34 14.06 -4.50
C LYS A 184 6.94 12.93 -3.55
N LYS A 185 5.62 12.63 -3.47
CA LYS A 185 5.09 11.53 -2.65
C LYS A 185 5.69 10.19 -3.06
N ASN A 186 5.69 9.84 -4.35
CA ASN A 186 6.15 8.54 -4.83
C ASN A 186 7.63 8.28 -4.51
N ARG A 187 8.47 9.32 -4.49
CA ARG A 187 9.90 9.18 -4.16
C ARG A 187 10.16 8.80 -2.70
N ILE A 188 9.28 9.15 -1.78
CA ILE A 188 9.50 9.01 -0.34
C ILE A 188 8.50 8.07 0.33
N SER A 189 7.41 7.72 -0.34
CA SER A 189 6.33 6.93 0.24
C SER A 189 6.77 5.49 0.54
N HIS A 190 6.04 4.84 1.45
CA HIS A 190 6.17 3.42 1.74
C HIS A 190 6.18 2.55 0.48
N ARG A 191 5.26 2.82 -0.49
CA ARG A 191 5.22 2.08 -1.76
C ARG A 191 6.42 2.40 -2.63
N GLY A 192 6.83 3.66 -2.74
CA GLY A 192 8.03 4.04 -3.47
C GLY A 192 9.28 3.34 -2.94
N LEU A 193 9.46 3.31 -1.61
CA LEU A 193 10.57 2.60 -0.97
C LEU A 193 10.53 1.09 -1.24
N ALA A 194 9.35 0.46 -1.14
CA ALA A 194 9.19 -0.96 -1.40
C ALA A 194 9.50 -1.32 -2.87
N VAL A 195 9.04 -0.49 -3.82
CA VAL A 195 9.32 -0.67 -5.26
C VAL A 195 10.79 -0.46 -5.58
N ASN A 196 11.45 0.52 -4.98
CA ASN A 196 12.91 0.70 -5.16
C ASN A 196 13.68 -0.54 -4.68
N ASN A 197 13.35 -1.07 -3.49
CA ASN A 197 13.95 -2.29 -2.99
C ASN A 197 13.74 -3.49 -3.94
N LEU A 198 12.55 -3.59 -4.53
CA LEU A 198 12.22 -4.61 -5.54
C LEU A 198 13.08 -4.42 -6.80
N LEU A 199 13.15 -3.19 -7.34
CA LEU A 199 13.90 -2.89 -8.57
C LEU A 199 15.39 -3.16 -8.40
N ASP A 200 16.00 -2.73 -7.32
CA ASP A 200 17.41 -2.94 -7.01
C ASP A 200 17.76 -4.43 -6.84
N SER A 201 16.79 -5.23 -6.38
CA SER A 201 17.01 -6.64 -6.06
C SER A 201 16.70 -7.59 -7.20
N CYS A 202 15.64 -7.34 -7.97
CA CYS A 202 15.11 -8.28 -8.97
C CYS A 202 15.26 -7.80 -10.42
N PHE A 203 15.51 -6.53 -10.64
CA PHE A 203 15.69 -5.96 -11.99
C PHE A 203 17.08 -5.39 -12.17
#